data_ed16ed0f7c624da2c1866233ca85edba
#
_entry.id   ed16ed0f7c624da2c1866233ca85edba
#
_cell.length_a   1.000
_cell.length_b   1.000
_cell.length_c   1.000
_cell.angle_alpha   90.00
_cell.angle_beta   90.00
_cell.angle_gamma   90.00
#
_symmetry.space_group_name_H-M   'P 1'
#
loop_
_entity.id
_entity.type
_entity.pdbx_description
1 polymer ?
#
loop_
_entity_poly.entity_id
_entity_poly.type
_entity_poly.pdbx_seq_one_letter_code
_entity_poly.pdbx_strand_id
1 'polypeptide(L)'
;LIGLAGSILIGRLSDKIGRRKLLMLNMYILGTLSLLQLLTNNLPTLFIIRILIGLMIAVDYTVGNALLTEWLPKGEDSKKQSHLLIYWTIGFIASYITGTFISGFGSHTWQIILATGAIPAFIAAIFRSIFPLPASPSWLASRGKVKTANKVIKKHMGRKWGIPKKLKKAKPVKEVSWSILFSGKYLRRTLVGGLFYA
;
A
#
# COMPACT_ATOMS: atom_id res chain seq x y z
N LEU A 1 -1.79 -13.28 10.15
CA LEU A 1 -3.22 -13.15 10.47
C LEU A 1 -3.66 -11.69 10.63
N ILE A 2 -2.95 -10.86 11.42
CA ILE A 2 -3.29 -9.44 11.64
C ILE A 2 -3.18 -8.63 10.33
N GLY A 3 -2.15 -8.89 9.52
CA GLY A 3 -1.98 -8.26 8.22
C GLY A 3 -3.11 -8.60 7.24
N LEU A 4 -3.62 -9.83 7.27
CA LEU A 4 -4.75 -10.28 6.46
C LEU A 4 -6.05 -9.58 6.86
N ALA A 5 -6.38 -9.57 8.15
CA ALA A 5 -7.54 -8.85 8.67
C ALA A 5 -7.42 -7.35 8.40
N GLY A 6 -6.21 -6.79 8.59
CA GLY A 6 -5.89 -5.40 8.30
C GLY A 6 -6.09 -5.04 6.83
N SER A 7 -5.64 -5.87 5.88
CA SER A 7 -5.77 -5.59 4.44
C SER A 7 -7.22 -5.44 3.98
N ILE A 8 -8.13 -6.20 4.57
CA ILE A 8 -9.57 -6.12 4.30
C ILE A 8 -10.14 -4.77 4.77
N LEU A 9 -9.82 -4.35 5.99
CA LEU A 9 -10.27 -3.06 6.55
C LEU A 9 -9.66 -1.88 5.79
N ILE A 10 -8.38 -1.99 5.44
CA ILE A 10 -7.60 -0.98 4.71
C ILE A 10 -8.14 -0.79 3.30
N GLY A 11 -8.54 -1.85 2.60
CA GLY A 11 -9.17 -1.74 1.28
C GLY A 11 -10.36 -0.78 1.33
N ARG A 12 -11.26 -0.97 2.29
CA ARG A 12 -12.44 -0.11 2.49
C ARG A 12 -12.10 1.32 2.90
N LEU A 13 -11.11 1.47 3.76
CA LEU A 13 -10.62 2.78 4.19
C LEU A 13 -9.99 3.55 3.03
N SER A 14 -9.23 2.87 2.16
CA SER A 14 -8.62 3.45 0.98
C SER A 14 -9.63 3.96 -0.05
N ASP A 15 -10.77 3.26 -0.17
CA ASP A 15 -11.87 3.69 -1.03
C ASP A 15 -12.59 4.93 -0.49
N LYS A 16 -12.63 5.13 0.83
CA LYS A 16 -13.22 6.31 1.47
C LYS A 16 -12.28 7.54 1.42
N ILE A 17 -11.07 7.40 1.90
CA ILE A 17 -10.11 8.51 2.08
C ILE A 17 -9.40 8.87 0.76
N GLY A 18 -9.23 7.88 -0.12
CA GLY A 18 -8.47 7.99 -1.36
C GLY A 18 -7.04 7.44 -1.22
N ARG A 19 -6.68 6.61 -2.20
CA ARG A 19 -5.44 5.82 -2.19
C ARG A 19 -4.17 6.64 -2.05
N ARG A 20 -4.10 7.79 -2.74
CA ARG A 20 -2.94 8.68 -2.71
C ARG A 20 -2.64 9.20 -1.31
N LYS A 21 -3.66 9.74 -0.61
CA LYS A 21 -3.47 10.33 0.73
C LYS A 21 -3.00 9.27 1.73
N LEU A 22 -3.60 8.10 1.66
CA LEU A 22 -3.27 6.99 2.55
C LEU A 22 -1.82 6.52 2.35
N LEU A 23 -1.37 6.36 1.10
CA LEU A 23 0.00 5.96 0.79
C LEU A 23 1.05 7.02 1.17
N MET A 24 0.70 8.30 1.07
CA MET A 24 1.63 9.38 1.49
C MET A 24 1.82 9.37 3.00
N LEU A 25 0.72 9.28 3.76
CA LEU A 25 0.76 9.31 5.23
C LEU A 25 1.38 8.03 5.80
N ASN A 26 1.14 6.89 5.16
CA ASN A 26 1.57 5.57 5.60
C ASN A 26 3.07 5.49 5.90
N MET A 27 3.92 6.01 5.02
CA MET A 27 5.38 5.94 5.19
C MET A 27 5.89 6.78 6.36
N TYR A 28 5.28 7.93 6.62
CA TYR A 28 5.63 8.73 7.80
C TYR A 28 5.28 7.99 9.09
N ILE A 29 4.09 7.41 9.16
CA ILE A 29 3.65 6.62 10.32
C ILE A 29 4.58 5.42 10.51
N LEU A 30 4.90 4.68 9.44
CA LEU A 30 5.78 3.52 9.49
C LEU A 30 7.19 3.90 9.99
N GLY A 31 7.77 4.98 9.47
CA GLY A 31 9.05 5.49 9.92
C GLY A 31 9.04 5.90 11.39
N THR A 32 8.01 6.61 11.84
CA THR A 32 7.85 7.02 13.25
C THR A 32 7.69 5.80 14.17
N LEU A 33 6.85 4.83 13.81
CA LEU A 33 6.69 3.60 14.58
C LEU A 33 8.00 2.80 14.66
N SER A 34 8.78 2.78 13.58
CA SER A 34 10.09 2.12 13.57
C SER A 34 11.08 2.79 14.53
N LEU A 35 11.09 4.14 14.62
CA LEU A 35 11.90 4.86 15.61
C LEU A 35 11.41 4.64 17.05
N LEU A 36 10.10 4.58 17.27
CA LEU A 36 9.54 4.34 18.60
C LEU A 36 10.00 3.01 19.22
N GLN A 37 10.43 2.05 18.40
CA GLN A 37 10.99 0.79 18.91
C GLN A 37 12.28 0.98 19.69
N LEU A 38 13.04 2.07 19.45
CA LEU A 38 14.23 2.41 20.25
C LEU A 38 13.90 2.71 21.73
N LEU A 39 12.71 3.23 21.97
CA LEU A 39 12.26 3.63 23.30
C LEU A 39 11.57 2.49 24.07
N THR A 40 11.40 1.32 23.42
CA THR A 40 10.71 0.19 24.04
C THR A 40 11.65 -0.67 24.88
N ASN A 41 11.33 -0.76 26.17
CA ASN A 41 12.07 -1.61 27.11
C ASN A 41 11.25 -2.84 27.59
N ASN A 42 9.98 -2.93 27.17
CA ASN A 42 9.10 -4.01 27.58
C ASN A 42 8.43 -4.70 26.38
N LEU A 43 8.19 -5.99 26.53
CA LEU A 43 7.63 -6.84 25.49
C LEU A 43 6.20 -6.44 25.03
N PRO A 44 5.26 -6.09 25.93
CA PRO A 44 3.91 -5.69 25.52
C PRO A 44 3.90 -4.46 24.61
N THR A 45 4.67 -3.43 24.94
CA THR A 45 4.76 -2.21 24.12
C THR A 45 5.37 -2.52 22.75
N LEU A 46 6.42 -3.33 22.70
CA LEU A 46 7.00 -3.79 21.45
C LEU A 46 5.97 -4.53 20.59
N PHE A 47 5.19 -5.41 21.21
CA PHE A 47 4.15 -6.18 20.49
C PHE A 47 3.09 -5.27 19.86
N ILE A 48 2.62 -4.24 20.58
CA ILE A 48 1.67 -3.27 20.06
C ILE A 48 2.25 -2.51 18.87
N ILE A 49 3.48 -2.02 18.99
CA ILE A 49 4.14 -1.30 17.89
C ILE A 49 4.32 -2.21 16.67
N ARG A 50 4.66 -3.47 16.86
CA ARG A 50 4.78 -4.46 15.79
C ARG A 50 3.46 -4.72 15.07
N ILE A 51 2.35 -4.77 15.79
CA ILE A 51 1.02 -4.86 15.19
C ILE A 51 0.74 -3.65 14.31
N LEU A 52 1.02 -2.44 14.80
CA LEU A 52 0.82 -1.20 14.05
C LEU A 52 1.70 -1.14 12.80
N ILE A 53 2.98 -1.53 12.91
CA ILE A 53 3.89 -1.63 11.75
C ILE A 53 3.34 -2.63 10.73
N GLY A 54 2.88 -3.80 11.17
CA GLY A 54 2.27 -4.79 10.30
C GLY A 54 1.04 -4.27 9.54
N LEU A 55 0.21 -3.46 10.21
CA LEU A 55 -0.91 -2.78 9.56
C LEU A 55 -0.44 -1.76 8.52
N MET A 56 0.62 -0.99 8.80
CA MET A 56 1.17 -0.02 7.83
C MET A 56 1.79 -0.72 6.61
N ILE A 57 2.46 -1.84 6.79
CA ILE A 57 2.95 -2.67 5.69
C ILE A 57 1.78 -3.21 4.84
N ALA A 58 0.71 -3.66 5.48
CA ALA A 58 -0.50 -4.11 4.78
C ALA A 58 -1.15 -2.97 3.96
N VAL A 59 -1.14 -1.72 4.47
CA VAL A 59 -1.58 -0.52 3.71
C VAL A 59 -0.75 -0.35 2.45
N ASP A 60 0.56 -0.35 2.57
CA ASP A 60 1.45 -0.10 1.42
C ASP A 60 1.29 -1.18 0.36
N TYR A 61 1.24 -2.44 0.77
CA TYR A 61 1.09 -3.57 -0.14
C TYR A 61 -0.27 -3.56 -0.84
N THR A 62 -1.37 -3.43 -0.09
CA THR A 62 -2.73 -3.52 -0.65
C THR A 62 -3.06 -2.30 -1.53
N VAL A 63 -2.81 -1.10 -1.00
CA VAL A 63 -3.19 0.15 -1.67
C VAL A 63 -2.20 0.52 -2.76
N GLY A 64 -0.92 0.20 -2.57
CA GLY A 64 0.15 0.42 -3.55
C GLY A 64 -0.07 -0.43 -4.80
N ASN A 65 -0.28 -1.74 -4.65
CA ASN A 65 -0.58 -2.63 -5.76
C ASN A 65 -1.86 -2.21 -6.50
N ALA A 66 -2.92 -1.87 -5.76
CA ALA A 66 -4.17 -1.42 -6.36
C ALA A 66 -3.98 -0.11 -7.15
N LEU A 67 -3.19 0.85 -6.65
CA LEU A 67 -2.90 2.07 -7.38
C LEU A 67 -2.05 1.80 -8.62
N LEU A 68 -1.07 0.91 -8.53
CA LEU A 68 -0.22 0.52 -9.65
C LEU A 68 -1.05 -0.09 -10.79
N THR A 69 -1.90 -1.08 -10.48
CA THR A 69 -2.73 -1.76 -11.50
C THR A 69 -3.70 -0.81 -12.20
N GLU A 70 -4.16 0.25 -11.52
CA GLU A 70 -5.03 1.25 -12.12
C GLU A 70 -4.33 2.16 -13.14
N TRP A 71 -3.02 2.29 -13.03
CA TRP A 71 -2.21 3.08 -13.94
C TRP A 71 -1.56 2.28 -15.06
N LEU A 72 -1.54 0.95 -14.95
CA LEU A 72 -0.93 0.10 -15.97
C LEU A 72 -1.90 -0.18 -17.12
N PRO A 73 -1.40 -0.19 -18.38
CA PRO A 73 -2.17 -0.69 -19.52
C PRO A 73 -2.48 -2.17 -19.33
N LYS A 74 -3.64 -2.61 -19.82
CA LYS A 74 -4.01 -4.03 -19.81
C LYS A 74 -2.94 -4.86 -20.54
N GLY A 75 -2.43 -5.88 -19.87
CA GLY A 75 -1.41 -6.80 -20.38
C GLY A 75 0.03 -6.53 -19.90
N GLU A 76 0.32 -5.36 -19.35
CA GLU A 76 1.64 -5.07 -18.75
C GLU A 76 1.68 -5.29 -17.21
N ASP A 77 0.54 -5.58 -16.62
CA ASP A 77 0.35 -5.67 -15.16
C ASP A 77 1.32 -6.69 -14.54
N SER A 78 1.42 -7.89 -15.09
CA SER A 78 2.26 -8.97 -14.56
C SER A 78 3.74 -8.63 -14.62
N LYS A 79 4.22 -8.05 -15.74
CA LYS A 79 5.63 -7.71 -15.93
C LYS A 79 6.07 -6.59 -14.96
N LYS A 80 5.25 -5.58 -14.78
CA LYS A 80 5.55 -4.47 -13.87
C LYS A 80 5.45 -4.87 -12.40
N GLN A 81 4.51 -5.76 -12.05
CA GLN A 81 4.43 -6.33 -10.71
C GLN A 81 5.63 -7.22 -10.37
N SER A 82 6.19 -7.95 -11.34
CA SER A 82 7.42 -8.73 -11.14
C SER A 82 8.62 -7.86 -10.74
N HIS A 83 8.72 -6.63 -11.26
CA HIS A 83 9.77 -5.69 -10.83
C HIS A 83 9.64 -5.30 -9.34
N LEU A 84 8.40 -5.23 -8.80
CA LEU A 84 8.22 -4.97 -7.37
C LEU A 84 8.81 -6.08 -6.50
N LEU A 85 8.71 -7.33 -6.94
CA LEU A 85 9.32 -8.47 -6.24
C LEU A 85 10.86 -8.36 -6.21
N ILE A 86 11.47 -7.89 -7.31
CA ILE A 86 12.92 -7.67 -7.37
C ILE A 86 13.33 -6.59 -6.35
N TYR A 87 12.66 -5.45 -6.32
CA TYR A 87 12.94 -4.40 -5.34
C TYR A 87 12.72 -4.87 -3.90
N TRP A 88 11.69 -5.69 -3.67
CA TRP A 88 11.43 -6.28 -2.37
C TRP A 88 12.57 -7.20 -1.93
N THR A 89 13.06 -8.06 -2.83
CA THR A 89 14.22 -8.94 -2.58
C THR A 89 15.49 -8.14 -2.28
N ILE A 90 15.76 -7.07 -3.03
CA ILE A 90 16.91 -6.17 -2.77
C ILE A 90 16.79 -5.56 -1.38
N GLY A 91 15.61 -5.08 -0.99
CA GLY A 91 15.35 -4.55 0.35
C GLY A 91 15.58 -5.59 1.46
N PHE A 92 15.19 -6.84 1.20
CA PHE A 92 15.41 -7.96 2.13
C PHE A 92 16.90 -8.24 2.34
N ILE A 93 17.68 -8.31 1.25
CA ILE A 93 19.14 -8.50 1.29
C ILE A 93 19.81 -7.33 2.04
N ALA A 94 19.45 -6.10 1.72
CA ALA A 94 19.99 -4.92 2.39
C ALA A 94 19.70 -4.93 3.89
N SER A 95 18.50 -5.32 4.30
CA SER A 95 18.11 -5.46 5.71
C SER A 95 18.95 -6.51 6.42
N TYR A 96 19.20 -7.66 5.76
CA TYR A 96 20.03 -8.72 6.32
C TYR A 96 21.48 -8.29 6.53
N ILE A 97 22.07 -7.63 5.53
CA ILE A 97 23.42 -7.09 5.60
C ILE A 97 23.52 -6.06 6.74
N THR A 98 22.56 -5.13 6.83
CA THR A 98 22.52 -4.14 7.90
C THR A 98 22.44 -4.78 9.27
N GLY A 99 21.62 -5.81 9.45
CA GLY A 99 21.51 -6.57 10.69
C GLY A 99 22.83 -7.23 11.10
N THR A 100 23.59 -7.75 10.14
CA THR A 100 24.90 -8.40 10.38
C THR A 100 25.93 -7.36 10.87
N PHE A 101 25.98 -6.18 10.26
CA PHE A 101 26.92 -5.12 10.67
C PHE A 101 26.61 -4.54 12.06
N ILE A 102 25.33 -4.52 12.46
CA ILE A 102 24.89 -3.95 13.74
C ILE A 102 24.98 -4.98 14.88
N SER A 103 25.27 -6.25 14.60
CA SER A 103 25.25 -7.34 15.59
C SER A 103 26.21 -7.20 16.79
N GLY A 104 27.08 -6.19 16.81
CA GLY A 104 28.10 -5.97 17.87
C GLY A 104 27.77 -4.93 18.95
N PHE A 105 26.59 -4.31 18.96
CA PHE A 105 26.25 -3.17 19.82
C PHE A 105 25.71 -3.55 21.24
N GLY A 106 25.92 -4.76 21.71
CA GLY A 106 25.55 -5.17 23.07
C GLY A 106 24.04 -5.40 23.26
N SER A 107 23.53 -5.12 24.46
CA SER A 107 22.13 -5.44 24.86
C SER A 107 21.05 -4.70 24.07
N HIS A 108 21.36 -3.55 23.50
CA HIS A 108 20.42 -2.73 22.71
C HIS A 108 20.46 -3.01 21.21
N THR A 109 21.26 -3.96 20.76
CA THR A 109 21.42 -4.34 19.34
C THR A 109 20.08 -4.58 18.65
N TRP A 110 19.17 -5.31 19.26
CA TRP A 110 17.87 -5.64 18.68
C TRP A 110 17.00 -4.38 18.45
N GLN A 111 17.02 -3.40 19.35
CA GLN A 111 16.29 -2.14 19.23
C GLN A 111 16.82 -1.32 18.03
N ILE A 112 18.15 -1.25 17.92
CA ILE A 112 18.82 -0.53 16.82
C ILE A 112 18.48 -1.20 15.48
N ILE A 113 18.59 -2.52 15.37
CA ILE A 113 18.24 -3.27 14.15
C ILE A 113 16.79 -2.99 13.74
N LEU A 114 15.86 -3.01 14.69
CA LEU A 114 14.45 -2.75 14.39
C LEU A 114 14.19 -1.32 13.95
N ALA A 115 14.95 -0.37 14.49
CA ALA A 115 14.81 1.04 14.16
C ALA A 115 15.42 1.39 12.79
N THR A 116 16.37 0.60 12.27
CA THR A 116 16.94 0.87 10.92
C THR A 116 15.90 0.90 9.82
N GLY A 117 14.75 0.23 9.99
CA GLY A 117 13.62 0.32 9.09
C GLY A 117 13.04 1.72 8.93
N ALA A 118 13.32 2.63 9.88
CA ALA A 118 12.90 4.04 9.77
C ALA A 118 13.61 4.77 8.63
N ILE A 119 14.88 4.43 8.34
CA ILE A 119 15.68 5.10 7.30
C ILE A 119 15.01 4.96 5.93
N PRO A 120 14.79 3.76 5.37
CA PRO A 120 14.13 3.62 4.08
C PRO A 120 12.68 4.12 4.09
N ALA A 121 11.97 4.02 5.23
CA ALA A 121 10.62 4.54 5.35
C ALA A 121 10.57 6.08 5.21
N PHE A 122 11.46 6.81 5.88
CA PHE A 122 11.51 8.28 5.74
C PHE A 122 12.04 8.71 4.37
N ILE A 123 13.01 8.00 3.79
CA ILE A 123 13.47 8.25 2.41
C ILE A 123 12.29 8.11 1.45
N ALA A 124 11.52 7.04 1.57
CA ALA A 124 10.33 6.82 0.75
C ALA A 124 9.24 7.89 1.01
N ALA A 125 9.04 8.31 2.25
CA ALA A 125 8.09 9.36 2.63
C ALA A 125 8.46 10.71 2.00
N ILE A 126 9.72 11.10 2.10
CA ILE A 126 10.26 12.34 1.52
C ILE A 126 10.15 12.29 0.00
N PHE A 127 10.56 11.17 -0.62
CA PHE A 127 10.47 10.99 -2.07
C PHE A 127 9.02 11.08 -2.57
N ARG A 128 8.07 10.44 -1.89
CA ARG A 128 6.62 10.54 -2.21
C ARG A 128 6.05 11.95 -1.98
N SER A 129 6.67 12.76 -1.12
CA SER A 129 6.27 14.15 -0.88
C SER A 129 6.79 15.09 -1.96
N ILE A 130 8.03 14.90 -2.42
CA ILE A 130 8.63 15.66 -3.52
C ILE A 130 7.98 15.27 -4.86
N PHE A 131 7.80 13.97 -5.09
CA PHE A 131 7.16 13.42 -6.29
C PHE A 131 5.79 12.81 -5.94
N PRO A 132 4.76 13.65 -5.76
CA PRO A 132 3.49 13.17 -5.28
C PRO A 132 2.86 12.18 -6.26
N LEU A 133 2.48 11.02 -5.73
CA LEU A 133 1.79 9.98 -6.49
C LEU A 133 0.55 10.52 -7.22
N PRO A 134 0.31 10.12 -8.47
CA PRO A 134 -0.89 10.53 -9.18
C PRO A 134 -2.14 9.97 -8.49
N ALA A 135 -3.22 10.77 -8.49
CA ALA A 135 -4.49 10.31 -7.95
C ALA A 135 -5.07 9.20 -8.84
N SER A 136 -5.70 8.20 -8.24
CA SER A 136 -6.37 7.12 -8.96
C SER A 136 -7.48 7.65 -9.89
N PRO A 137 -7.40 7.42 -11.20
CA PRO A 137 -8.45 7.86 -12.14
C PRO A 137 -9.78 7.13 -11.91
N SER A 138 -9.73 5.84 -11.59
CA SER A 138 -10.90 5.01 -11.31
C SER A 138 -11.62 5.46 -10.05
N TRP A 139 -10.88 5.77 -8.98
CA TRP A 139 -11.44 6.33 -7.75
C TRP A 139 -12.07 7.70 -7.96
N LEU A 140 -11.43 8.59 -8.72
CA LEU A 140 -12.02 9.91 -9.05
C LEU A 140 -13.30 9.76 -9.87
N ALA A 141 -13.33 8.84 -10.83
CA ALA A 141 -14.50 8.57 -11.65
C ALA A 141 -15.65 8.00 -10.83
N SER A 142 -15.38 7.06 -9.91
CA SER A 142 -16.41 6.48 -9.03
C SER A 142 -17.04 7.51 -8.07
N ARG A 143 -16.31 8.58 -7.75
CA ARG A 143 -16.80 9.73 -6.96
C ARG A 143 -17.47 10.83 -7.81
N GLY A 144 -17.71 10.57 -9.10
CA GLY A 144 -18.33 11.54 -10.01
C GLY A 144 -17.39 12.67 -10.49
N LYS A 145 -16.12 12.68 -10.07
CA LYS A 145 -15.12 13.70 -10.44
C LYS A 145 -14.45 13.40 -11.78
N VAL A 146 -15.25 13.13 -12.82
CA VAL A 146 -14.77 12.67 -14.14
C VAL A 146 -13.88 13.70 -14.84
N LYS A 147 -14.17 15.01 -14.69
CA LYS A 147 -13.33 16.08 -15.26
C LYS A 147 -11.91 16.05 -14.67
N THR A 148 -11.81 15.90 -13.35
CA THR A 148 -10.52 15.81 -12.64
C THR A 148 -9.78 14.52 -13.02
N ALA A 149 -10.46 13.38 -13.11
CA ALA A 149 -9.89 12.13 -13.57
C ALA A 149 -9.28 12.25 -14.97
N ASN A 150 -10.01 12.86 -15.93
CA ASN A 150 -9.48 13.10 -17.26
C ASN A 150 -8.26 14.05 -17.28
N LYS A 151 -8.24 15.07 -16.42
CA LYS A 151 -7.08 15.96 -16.30
C LYS A 151 -5.85 15.22 -15.83
N VAL A 152 -6.01 14.31 -14.84
CA VAL A 152 -4.92 13.50 -14.31
C VAL A 152 -4.41 12.50 -15.34
N ILE A 153 -5.30 11.80 -16.06
CA ILE A 153 -4.93 10.87 -17.13
C ILE A 153 -4.14 11.60 -18.22
N LYS A 154 -4.64 12.74 -18.71
CA LYS A 154 -3.96 13.52 -19.77
C LYS A 154 -2.60 14.04 -19.36
N LYS A 155 -2.42 14.37 -18.07
CA LYS A 155 -1.14 14.85 -17.52
C LYS A 155 -0.08 13.76 -17.47
N HIS A 156 -0.45 12.52 -17.12
CA HIS A 156 0.50 11.44 -16.86
C HIS A 156 0.63 10.42 -18.00
N MET A 157 -0.45 10.18 -18.78
CA MET A 157 -0.46 9.23 -19.90
C MET A 157 -0.45 9.91 -21.28
N GLY A 158 -0.59 11.24 -21.32
CA GLY A 158 -0.62 12.02 -22.55
C GLY A 158 -2.03 12.35 -23.05
N ARG A 159 -2.10 13.33 -23.98
CA ARG A 159 -3.38 13.93 -24.44
C ARG A 159 -4.32 12.96 -25.19
N LYS A 160 -3.77 11.86 -25.72
CA LYS A 160 -4.54 10.83 -26.46
C LYS A 160 -5.42 9.98 -25.54
N TRP A 161 -5.10 9.89 -24.25
CA TRP A 161 -5.79 9.05 -23.28
C TRP A 161 -6.88 9.81 -22.55
N GLY A 162 -7.97 9.12 -22.25
CA GLY A 162 -9.09 9.71 -21.50
C GLY A 162 -10.21 8.73 -21.22
N ILE A 163 -11.11 9.10 -20.33
CA ILE A 163 -12.28 8.27 -19.99
C ILE A 163 -13.27 8.27 -21.15
N PRO A 164 -13.73 7.10 -21.63
CA PRO A 164 -14.73 7.00 -22.70
C PRO A 164 -15.99 7.80 -22.40
N LYS A 165 -16.62 8.37 -23.45
CA LYS A 165 -17.85 9.21 -23.32
C LYS A 165 -18.99 8.49 -22.59
N LYS A 166 -19.13 7.16 -22.79
CA LYS A 166 -20.14 6.33 -22.10
C LYS A 166 -19.96 6.31 -20.58
N LEU A 167 -18.73 6.26 -20.09
CA LEU A 167 -18.44 6.24 -18.65
C LEU A 167 -18.57 7.62 -17.98
N LYS A 168 -18.54 8.72 -18.76
CA LYS A 168 -18.80 10.07 -18.23
C LYS A 168 -20.20 10.26 -17.65
N LYS A 169 -21.15 9.44 -18.09
CA LYS A 169 -22.55 9.45 -17.63
C LYS A 169 -22.84 8.35 -16.60
N ALA A 170 -21.85 7.53 -16.22
CA ALA A 170 -22.03 6.50 -15.20
C ALA A 170 -22.36 7.16 -13.85
N LYS A 171 -23.41 6.66 -13.21
CA LYS A 171 -23.76 7.05 -11.84
C LYS A 171 -22.65 6.59 -10.88
N PRO A 172 -22.40 7.33 -9.79
CA PRO A 172 -21.46 6.88 -8.78
C PRO A 172 -21.84 5.47 -8.31
N VAL A 173 -20.85 4.60 -8.22
CA VAL A 173 -21.06 3.21 -7.80
C VAL A 173 -21.51 3.22 -6.36
N LYS A 174 -22.68 2.62 -6.07
CA LYS A 174 -23.16 2.42 -4.70
C LYS A 174 -22.17 1.56 -3.93
N GLU A 175 -21.98 1.88 -2.66
CA GLU A 175 -21.19 1.03 -1.76
C GLU A 175 -21.79 -0.38 -1.72
N VAL A 176 -21.00 -1.35 -2.08
CA VAL A 176 -21.40 -2.76 -2.14
C VAL A 176 -21.12 -3.41 -0.79
N SER A 177 -22.09 -4.14 -0.24
CA SER A 177 -21.92 -4.86 1.02
C SER A 177 -20.90 -5.99 0.91
N TRP A 178 -20.15 -6.25 1.99
CA TRP A 178 -19.20 -7.36 2.09
C TRP A 178 -19.83 -8.74 1.84
N SER A 179 -21.11 -8.89 2.16
CA SER A 179 -21.86 -10.13 1.92
C SER A 179 -21.84 -10.60 0.47
N ILE A 180 -21.61 -9.69 -0.48
CA ILE A 180 -21.48 -10.05 -1.90
C ILE A 180 -20.25 -10.91 -2.20
N LEU A 181 -19.14 -10.73 -1.46
CA LEU A 181 -17.93 -11.55 -1.61
C LEU A 181 -18.17 -13.02 -1.24
N PHE A 182 -19.13 -13.25 -0.34
CA PHE A 182 -19.54 -14.58 0.11
C PHE A 182 -20.79 -15.09 -0.61
N SER A 183 -21.31 -14.34 -1.59
CA SER A 183 -22.40 -14.83 -2.45
C SER A 183 -21.89 -15.89 -3.45
N GLY A 184 -22.74 -16.85 -3.84
CA GLY A 184 -22.33 -17.99 -4.66
C GLY A 184 -21.57 -17.64 -5.94
N LYS A 185 -21.82 -16.47 -6.53
CA LYS A 185 -21.12 -15.99 -7.73
C LYS A 185 -19.64 -15.62 -7.47
N TYR A 186 -19.31 -15.08 -6.30
CA TYR A 186 -17.98 -14.59 -5.95
C TYR A 186 -17.26 -15.49 -4.95
N LEU A 187 -17.98 -16.35 -4.22
CA LEU A 187 -17.46 -17.21 -3.16
C LEU A 187 -16.25 -18.03 -3.63
N ARG A 188 -16.36 -18.69 -4.78
CA ARG A 188 -15.24 -19.50 -5.32
C ARG A 188 -13.99 -18.66 -5.56
N ARG A 189 -14.14 -17.44 -6.12
CA ARG A 189 -13.01 -16.55 -6.40
C ARG A 189 -12.40 -16.00 -5.10
N THR A 190 -13.22 -15.71 -4.11
CA THR A 190 -12.79 -15.24 -2.78
C THR A 190 -12.05 -16.34 -2.03
N LEU A 191 -12.54 -17.57 -2.07
CA LEU A 191 -11.88 -18.73 -1.45
C LEU A 191 -10.55 -19.06 -2.13
N VAL A 192 -10.53 -19.14 -3.46
CA VAL A 192 -9.29 -19.43 -4.20
C VAL A 192 -8.24 -18.34 -3.95
N GLY A 193 -8.63 -17.06 -4.02
CA GLY A 193 -7.71 -15.95 -3.74
C GLY A 193 -7.23 -15.94 -2.29
N GLY A 194 -8.11 -16.20 -1.33
CA GLY A 194 -7.76 -16.28 0.08
C GLY A 194 -6.82 -17.43 0.42
N LEU A 195 -7.11 -18.63 -0.10
CA LEU A 195 -6.28 -19.84 0.12
C LEU A 195 -4.93 -19.77 -0.58
N PHE A 196 -4.83 -19.04 -1.71
CA PHE A 196 -3.56 -18.89 -2.40
C PHE A 196 -2.57 -18.01 -1.64
N TYR A 197 -3.07 -17.09 -0.78
CA TYR A 197 -2.24 -16.18 0.03
C TYR A 197 -2.16 -16.57 1.51
N ALA A 198 -2.85 -17.61 1.94
CA ALA A 198 -2.78 -18.14 3.32
C ALA A 198 -1.61 -19.11 3.53
#